data_942db45e2fc29e434a0fdc2e1420af37
#
_entry.id   942db45e2fc29e434a0fdc2e1420af37
#
_cell.length_a   1.000
_cell.length_b   1.000
_cell.length_c   1.000
_cell.angle_alpha   90.00
_cell.angle_beta   90.00
_cell.angle_gamma   90.00
#
_symmetry.space_group_name_H-M   'P 1'
#
loop_
_entity.id
_entity.type
_entity.pdbx_description
1 polymer ?
#
loop_
_entity_poly.entity_id
_entity_poly.type
_entity_poly.pdbx_seq_one_letter_code
_entity_poly.pdbx_strand_id
1 'polypeptide(L)'
;KFMRGKAWGATDLASAVAGEDIMRAVGDMVAGYWARSVQTTLMNIMGGLFHDNAGTLFSSHVNDQAATDITSSLVVDTMQLLGDNASSLTTMIVHSAVYAKLQKDSLISFVRDADNNIMFSTYLGKRLIVDDSCATSGSGSSIEYRSYIFGDGAFAYGVGNIDNATEVDRDTLKGEDILINRQHFILHPRGLKFAGAVAGASPTDGEVGAGADWTQVWDTQNIKMVCLIAGV
;
A
#
# COMPACT_ATOMS: atom_id res chain seq x y z
N LYS A 1 15.31 5.26 2.24
CA LYS A 1 15.53 4.13 3.14
C LYS A 1 14.64 4.32 4.35
N PHE A 2 13.86 3.28 4.70
CA PHE A 2 13.06 3.24 5.91
C PHE A 2 13.78 2.39 6.96
N MET A 3 13.81 2.90 8.18
CA MET A 3 14.32 2.20 9.34
C MET A 3 13.18 2.14 10.35
N ARG A 4 12.70 0.96 10.65
CA ARG A 4 11.57 0.73 11.54
C ARG A 4 11.98 -0.25 12.63
N GLY A 5 11.52 -0.02 13.85
CA GLY A 5 11.69 -0.91 14.97
C GLY A 5 10.41 -1.01 15.78
N LYS A 6 10.14 -2.19 16.32
CA LYS A 6 9.00 -2.44 17.20
C LYS A 6 9.45 -3.37 18.32
N ALA A 7 8.97 -3.10 19.52
CA ALA A 7 9.12 -3.95 20.67
C ALA A 7 7.76 -4.45 21.14
N TRP A 8 7.71 -5.69 21.58
CA TRP A 8 6.54 -6.33 22.21
C TRP A 8 6.98 -6.92 23.53
N GLY A 9 6.20 -6.70 24.56
CA GLY A 9 6.44 -7.25 25.89
C GLY A 9 5.32 -8.18 26.33
N ALA A 10 5.68 -9.22 27.07
CA ALA A 10 4.71 -10.10 27.74
C ALA A 10 5.18 -10.36 29.17
N THR A 11 4.28 -10.18 30.13
CA THR A 11 4.56 -10.44 31.55
C THR A 11 4.38 -11.92 31.88
N ASP A 12 5.18 -12.42 32.85
CA ASP A 12 5.05 -13.78 33.36
C ASP A 12 3.63 -14.07 33.86
N LEU A 13 3.00 -13.09 34.49
CA LEU A 13 1.61 -13.21 34.97
C LEU A 13 0.63 -13.43 33.82
N ALA A 14 0.80 -12.70 32.69
CA ALA A 14 -0.06 -12.86 31.54
C ALA A 14 0.09 -14.28 30.94
N SER A 15 1.31 -14.80 30.84
CA SER A 15 1.56 -16.17 30.39
C SER A 15 0.97 -17.22 31.34
N ALA A 16 1.07 -17.01 32.66
CA ALA A 16 0.48 -17.90 33.65
C ALA A 16 -1.06 -17.92 33.59
N VAL A 17 -1.70 -16.78 33.36
CA VAL A 17 -3.16 -16.69 33.20
C VAL A 17 -3.63 -17.27 31.88
N ALA A 18 -2.91 -17.05 30.78
CA ALA A 18 -3.25 -17.58 29.47
C ALA A 18 -3.02 -19.10 29.35
N GLY A 19 -2.12 -19.66 30.19
CA GLY A 19 -1.74 -21.07 30.11
C GLY A 19 -0.89 -21.43 28.89
N GLU A 20 -0.39 -20.42 28.17
CA GLU A 20 0.42 -20.55 26.95
C GLU A 20 1.58 -19.55 26.96
N ASP A 21 2.63 -19.84 26.19
CA ASP A 21 3.74 -18.93 25.96
C ASP A 21 3.35 -17.80 25.00
N ILE A 22 3.01 -16.64 25.57
CA ILE A 22 2.57 -15.45 24.80
C ILE A 22 3.70 -14.97 23.87
N MET A 23 4.97 -15.05 24.29
CA MET A 23 6.07 -14.57 23.47
C MET A 23 6.25 -15.40 22.19
N ARG A 24 5.98 -16.68 22.25
CA ARG A 24 5.96 -17.54 21.06
C ARG A 24 4.85 -17.12 20.10
N ALA A 25 3.64 -16.89 20.60
CA ALA A 25 2.52 -16.42 19.78
C ALA A 25 2.81 -15.04 19.14
N VAL A 26 3.45 -14.13 19.86
CA VAL A 26 3.93 -12.84 19.33
C VAL A 26 4.94 -13.07 18.20
N GLY A 27 5.91 -13.96 18.39
CA GLY A 27 6.91 -14.28 17.38
C GLY A 27 6.30 -14.75 16.06
N ASP A 28 5.26 -15.57 16.11
CA ASP A 28 4.55 -16.06 14.92
C ASP A 28 3.82 -14.94 14.16
N MET A 29 3.41 -13.86 14.85
CA MET A 29 2.71 -12.72 14.25
C MET A 29 3.63 -11.62 13.71
N VAL A 30 4.91 -11.62 14.02
CA VAL A 30 5.86 -10.54 13.64
C VAL A 30 5.96 -10.40 12.12
N ALA A 31 6.00 -11.49 11.37
CA ALA A 31 6.06 -11.45 9.91
C ALA A 31 4.84 -10.75 9.31
N GLY A 32 3.64 -11.07 9.81
CA GLY A 32 2.39 -10.42 9.40
C GLY A 32 2.36 -8.92 9.73
N TYR A 33 2.90 -8.54 10.88
CA TYR A 33 3.03 -7.13 11.27
C TYR A 33 3.89 -6.35 10.26
N TRP A 34 5.05 -6.89 9.90
CA TRP A 34 5.96 -6.21 8.95
C TRP A 34 5.38 -6.13 7.54
N ALA A 35 4.71 -7.17 7.07
CA ALA A 35 4.03 -7.14 5.78
C ALA A 35 3.00 -6.00 5.72
N ARG A 36 2.17 -5.86 6.77
CA ARG A 36 1.21 -4.75 6.89
C ARG A 36 1.88 -3.38 7.00
N SER A 37 3.00 -3.27 7.72
CA SER A 37 3.75 -2.03 7.87
C SER A 37 4.28 -1.53 6.53
N VAL A 38 4.86 -2.42 5.72
CA VAL A 38 5.32 -2.09 4.36
C VAL A 38 4.16 -1.70 3.46
N GLN A 39 3.05 -2.42 3.53
CA GLN A 39 1.81 -2.09 2.79
C GLN A 39 1.28 -0.70 3.18
N THR A 40 1.21 -0.39 4.47
CA THR A 40 0.79 0.94 4.95
C THR A 40 1.70 2.05 4.40
N THR A 41 3.01 1.85 4.43
CA THR A 41 3.97 2.82 3.85
C THR A 41 3.75 2.98 2.35
N LEU A 42 3.50 1.89 1.60
CA LEU A 42 3.17 1.96 0.17
C LEU A 42 1.91 2.79 -0.08
N MET A 43 0.83 2.51 0.66
CA MET A 43 -0.44 3.21 0.48
C MET A 43 -0.34 4.70 0.86
N ASN A 44 0.44 5.06 1.88
CA ASN A 44 0.71 6.45 2.22
C ASN A 44 1.48 7.18 1.10
N ILE A 45 2.50 6.55 0.51
CA ILE A 45 3.21 7.10 -0.64
C ILE A 45 2.24 7.34 -1.80
N MET A 46 1.43 6.35 -2.16
CA MET A 46 0.45 6.47 -3.25
C MET A 46 -0.59 7.55 -2.94
N GLY A 47 -1.12 7.59 -1.72
CA GLY A 47 -2.06 8.62 -1.27
C GLY A 47 -1.49 10.03 -1.44
N GLY A 48 -0.21 10.24 -1.12
CA GLY A 48 0.46 11.51 -1.29
C GLY A 48 0.72 11.89 -2.74
N LEU A 49 1.22 10.96 -3.56
CA LEU A 49 1.54 11.20 -4.97
C LEU A 49 0.33 11.62 -5.81
N PHE A 50 -0.83 11.05 -5.50
CA PHE A 50 -2.10 11.29 -6.21
C PHE A 50 -3.07 12.18 -5.41
N HIS A 51 -2.57 12.91 -4.39
CA HIS A 51 -3.39 13.79 -3.58
C HIS A 51 -3.89 15.00 -4.37
N ASP A 52 -5.13 15.38 -4.15
CA ASP A 52 -5.77 16.54 -4.77
C ASP A 52 -4.96 17.81 -4.50
N ASN A 53 -4.64 18.57 -5.53
CA ASN A 53 -3.93 19.85 -5.50
C ASN A 53 -2.51 19.86 -4.89
N ALA A 54 -2.04 18.75 -4.30
CA ALA A 54 -0.72 18.67 -3.67
C ALA A 54 0.13 17.53 -4.21
N GLY A 55 -0.46 16.53 -4.85
CA GLY A 55 0.25 15.38 -5.40
C GLY A 55 0.98 15.72 -6.70
N THR A 56 2.25 15.34 -6.78
CA THR A 56 3.09 15.58 -7.98
C THR A 56 2.51 14.95 -9.25
N LEU A 57 1.79 13.85 -9.14
CA LEU A 57 1.20 13.13 -10.26
C LEU A 57 -0.27 13.49 -10.51
N PHE A 58 -0.87 14.37 -9.69
CA PHE A 58 -2.30 14.66 -9.80
C PHE A 58 -2.69 15.20 -11.18
N SER A 59 -1.92 16.13 -11.74
CA SER A 59 -2.27 16.77 -13.02
C SER A 59 -2.06 15.91 -14.26
N SER A 60 -1.25 14.85 -14.16
CA SER A 60 -0.80 14.08 -15.33
C SER A 60 -1.20 12.61 -15.32
N HIS A 61 -1.47 12.04 -14.14
CA HIS A 61 -1.71 10.61 -13.96
C HIS A 61 -3.01 10.30 -13.22
N VAL A 62 -3.83 11.31 -12.94
CA VAL A 62 -5.14 11.14 -12.29
C VAL A 62 -6.26 11.44 -13.27
N ASN A 63 -7.21 10.53 -13.36
CA ASN A 63 -8.51 10.76 -13.96
C ASN A 63 -9.50 11.00 -12.81
N ASP A 64 -9.84 12.28 -12.62
CA ASP A 64 -10.77 12.69 -11.58
C ASP A 64 -12.20 12.71 -12.11
N GLN A 65 -12.98 11.73 -11.68
CA GLN A 65 -14.40 11.55 -12.01
C GLN A 65 -15.22 11.37 -10.72
N ALA A 66 -14.92 12.19 -9.73
CA ALA A 66 -15.46 12.12 -8.38
C ALA A 66 -16.99 12.00 -8.29
N ALA A 67 -17.71 12.67 -9.19
CA ALA A 67 -19.18 12.65 -9.23
C ALA A 67 -19.78 11.46 -10.01
N THR A 68 -18.98 10.54 -10.49
CA THR A 68 -19.42 9.44 -11.37
C THR A 68 -19.04 8.09 -10.78
N ASP A 69 -19.96 7.13 -10.84
CA ASP A 69 -19.68 5.75 -10.47
C ASP A 69 -18.61 5.16 -11.37
N ILE A 70 -17.80 4.27 -10.81
CA ILE A 70 -16.75 3.56 -11.56
C ILE A 70 -17.37 2.73 -12.68
N THR A 71 -16.82 2.87 -13.89
CA THR A 71 -17.20 2.11 -15.08
C THR A 71 -15.97 1.57 -15.81
N SER A 72 -16.16 0.58 -16.68
CA SER A 72 -15.08 0.07 -17.52
C SER A 72 -14.49 1.12 -18.45
N SER A 73 -15.32 2.04 -18.95
CA SER A 73 -14.88 3.16 -19.78
C SER A 73 -13.90 4.06 -19.03
N LEU A 74 -14.24 4.47 -17.79
CA LEU A 74 -13.38 5.33 -16.98
C LEU A 74 -12.03 4.68 -16.66
N VAL A 75 -12.01 3.37 -16.44
CA VAL A 75 -10.75 2.65 -16.21
C VAL A 75 -9.88 2.62 -17.47
N VAL A 76 -10.48 2.42 -18.65
CA VAL A 76 -9.77 2.48 -19.94
C VAL A 76 -9.23 3.89 -20.19
N ASP A 77 -10.04 4.93 -19.96
CA ASP A 77 -9.63 6.33 -20.12
C ASP A 77 -8.49 6.69 -19.17
N THR A 78 -8.53 6.16 -17.94
CA THR A 78 -7.43 6.34 -16.97
C THR A 78 -6.14 5.68 -17.43
N MET A 79 -6.21 4.47 -17.98
CA MET A 79 -5.02 3.81 -18.53
C MET A 79 -4.46 4.57 -19.75
N GLN A 80 -5.33 5.19 -20.53
CA GLN A 80 -4.94 5.97 -21.72
C GLN A 80 -4.12 7.23 -21.39
N LEU A 81 -4.10 7.68 -20.13
CA LEU A 81 -3.21 8.79 -19.69
C LEU A 81 -1.71 8.48 -19.96
N LEU A 82 -1.33 7.19 -20.00
CA LEU A 82 0.04 6.77 -20.37
C LEU A 82 0.25 6.58 -21.89
N GLY A 83 -0.75 6.85 -22.71
CA GLY A 83 -0.66 6.69 -24.15
C GLY A 83 -0.33 5.25 -24.56
N ASP A 84 0.74 5.08 -25.34
CA ASP A 84 1.21 3.77 -25.85
C ASP A 84 1.74 2.85 -24.75
N ASN A 85 2.17 3.40 -23.60
CA ASN A 85 2.61 2.63 -22.43
C ASN A 85 1.47 2.09 -21.56
N ALA A 86 0.21 2.31 -21.89
CA ALA A 86 -0.95 1.78 -21.16
C ALA A 86 -0.93 0.25 -21.02
N SER A 87 -0.35 -0.45 -21.98
CA SER A 87 -0.19 -1.92 -21.96
C SER A 87 0.75 -2.42 -20.86
N SER A 88 1.64 -1.57 -20.34
CA SER A 88 2.58 -1.92 -19.27
C SER A 88 1.92 -2.03 -17.88
N LEU A 89 0.69 -1.54 -17.74
CA LEU A 89 -0.08 -1.63 -16.50
C LEU A 89 -0.61 -3.05 -16.31
N THR A 90 -0.36 -3.66 -15.16
CA THR A 90 -0.67 -5.08 -14.88
C THR A 90 -1.56 -5.29 -13.67
N THR A 91 -1.53 -4.38 -12.72
CA THR A 91 -2.18 -4.56 -11.41
C THR A 91 -3.04 -3.34 -11.07
N MET A 92 -4.17 -3.60 -10.41
CA MET A 92 -5.08 -2.57 -9.91
C MET A 92 -5.36 -2.81 -8.43
N ILE A 93 -5.16 -1.79 -7.59
CA ILE A 93 -5.55 -1.81 -6.18
C ILE A 93 -6.84 -0.99 -6.03
N VAL A 94 -7.82 -1.56 -5.37
CA VAL A 94 -9.14 -0.94 -5.16
C VAL A 94 -9.61 -1.11 -3.72
N HIS A 95 -10.43 -0.17 -3.26
CA HIS A 95 -11.14 -0.30 -2.00
C HIS A 95 -12.21 -1.40 -2.09
N SER A 96 -12.57 -2.04 -0.98
CA SER A 96 -13.58 -3.10 -0.93
C SER A 96 -14.95 -2.68 -1.47
N ALA A 97 -15.36 -1.41 -1.28
CA ALA A 97 -16.60 -0.87 -1.83
C ALA A 97 -16.59 -0.86 -3.36
N VAL A 98 -15.48 -0.42 -3.98
CA VAL A 98 -15.29 -0.45 -5.43
C VAL A 98 -15.31 -1.90 -5.94
N TYR A 99 -14.62 -2.81 -5.24
CA TYR A 99 -14.64 -4.23 -5.59
C TYR A 99 -16.07 -4.80 -5.58
N ALA A 100 -16.85 -4.48 -4.56
CA ALA A 100 -18.25 -4.91 -4.45
C ALA A 100 -19.10 -4.37 -5.61
N LYS A 101 -18.89 -3.13 -6.04
CA LYS A 101 -19.56 -2.53 -7.21
C LYS A 101 -19.20 -3.28 -8.49
N LEU A 102 -17.89 -3.48 -8.74
CA LEU A 102 -17.42 -4.22 -9.90
C LEU A 102 -17.95 -5.66 -9.94
N GLN A 103 -18.12 -6.29 -8.78
CA GLN A 103 -18.68 -7.63 -8.66
C GLN A 103 -20.19 -7.64 -9.00
N LYS A 104 -20.95 -6.66 -8.49
CA LYS A 104 -22.38 -6.51 -8.82
C LYS A 104 -22.61 -6.30 -10.31
N ASP A 105 -21.75 -5.54 -10.95
CA ASP A 105 -21.81 -5.26 -12.38
C ASP A 105 -21.27 -6.45 -13.23
N SER A 106 -20.91 -7.57 -12.60
CA SER A 106 -20.37 -8.80 -13.24
C SER A 106 -19.15 -8.54 -14.12
N LEU A 107 -18.33 -7.56 -13.75
CA LEU A 107 -17.16 -7.13 -14.52
C LEU A 107 -15.88 -7.85 -14.09
N ILE A 108 -15.92 -8.64 -13.01
CA ILE A 108 -14.76 -9.35 -12.47
C ILE A 108 -14.68 -10.74 -13.09
N SER A 109 -13.49 -11.06 -13.61
CA SER A 109 -13.11 -12.39 -14.05
C SER A 109 -12.22 -13.06 -13.01
N PHE A 110 -12.37 -14.37 -12.84
CA PHE A 110 -11.58 -15.13 -11.88
C PHE A 110 -10.62 -16.06 -12.62
N VAL A 111 -9.34 -15.95 -12.30
CA VAL A 111 -8.34 -16.92 -12.75
C VAL A 111 -8.36 -18.10 -11.78
N ARG A 112 -8.50 -19.31 -12.32
CA ARG A 112 -8.62 -20.54 -11.57
C ARG A 112 -7.41 -21.44 -11.81
N ASP A 113 -7.09 -22.23 -10.82
CA ASP A 113 -6.10 -23.31 -10.87
C ASP A 113 -6.67 -24.54 -11.60
N ALA A 114 -5.81 -25.52 -11.88
CA ALA A 114 -6.19 -26.83 -12.45
C ALA A 114 -7.25 -27.56 -11.63
N ASP A 115 -7.25 -27.36 -10.32
CA ASP A 115 -8.24 -27.90 -9.37
C ASP A 115 -9.49 -27.03 -9.23
N ASN A 116 -9.68 -26.04 -10.12
CA ASN A 116 -10.81 -25.09 -10.14
C ASN A 116 -10.91 -24.15 -8.93
N ASN A 117 -9.84 -24.04 -8.10
CA ASN A 117 -9.78 -23.06 -7.03
C ASN A 117 -9.49 -21.66 -7.59
N ILE A 118 -10.12 -20.64 -7.01
CA ILE A 118 -9.87 -19.24 -7.41
C ILE A 118 -8.48 -18.83 -6.90
N MET A 119 -7.57 -18.51 -7.82
CA MET A 119 -6.24 -18.00 -7.48
C MET A 119 -6.26 -16.49 -7.23
N PHE A 120 -6.84 -15.73 -8.14
CA PHE A 120 -7.00 -14.28 -8.01
C PHE A 120 -8.10 -13.75 -8.93
N SER A 121 -8.61 -12.57 -8.60
CA SER A 121 -9.56 -11.84 -9.41
C SER A 121 -8.85 -10.93 -10.41
N THR A 122 -9.44 -10.77 -11.59
CA THR A 122 -8.94 -9.87 -12.64
C THR A 122 -10.04 -8.97 -13.14
N TYR A 123 -9.66 -7.77 -13.56
CA TYR A 123 -10.55 -6.81 -14.19
C TYR A 123 -9.83 -6.19 -15.41
N LEU A 124 -10.45 -6.25 -16.58
CA LEU A 124 -9.85 -5.82 -17.86
C LEU A 124 -8.42 -6.40 -18.06
N GLY A 125 -8.21 -7.66 -17.67
CA GLY A 125 -6.91 -8.32 -17.76
C GLY A 125 -5.86 -7.86 -16.74
N LYS A 126 -6.21 -7.00 -15.78
CA LYS A 126 -5.35 -6.55 -14.69
C LYS A 126 -5.67 -7.34 -13.43
N ARG A 127 -4.62 -7.72 -12.68
CA ARG A 127 -4.79 -8.35 -11.37
C ARG A 127 -5.43 -7.37 -10.41
N LEU A 128 -6.49 -7.81 -9.72
CA LEU A 128 -7.19 -7.00 -8.73
C LEU A 128 -6.69 -7.33 -7.33
N ILE A 129 -6.34 -6.30 -6.57
CA ILE A 129 -5.98 -6.39 -5.16
C ILE A 129 -6.95 -5.49 -4.38
N VAL A 130 -7.53 -6.02 -3.32
CA VAL A 130 -8.44 -5.28 -2.45
C VAL A 130 -7.69 -4.79 -1.22
N ASP A 131 -7.75 -3.47 -0.98
CA ASP A 131 -7.12 -2.84 0.17
C ASP A 131 -7.96 -1.65 0.65
N ASP A 132 -8.48 -1.74 1.86
CA ASP A 132 -9.29 -0.68 2.48
C ASP A 132 -8.46 0.53 2.94
N SER A 133 -7.13 0.47 2.82
CA SER A 133 -6.24 1.62 3.03
C SER A 133 -6.19 2.57 1.82
N CYS A 134 -6.89 2.27 0.71
CA CYS A 134 -7.05 3.19 -0.40
C CYS A 134 -7.65 4.51 0.09
N ALA A 135 -7.04 5.63 -0.31
CA ALA A 135 -7.51 6.94 0.13
C ALA A 135 -8.94 7.21 -0.38
N THR A 136 -9.74 7.79 0.49
CA THR A 136 -11.12 8.18 0.21
C THR A 136 -11.29 9.67 0.49
N SER A 137 -12.21 10.31 -0.21
CA SER A 137 -12.63 11.70 0.02
C SER A 137 -14.17 11.79 0.03
N GLY A 138 -14.71 12.91 0.50
CA GLY A 138 -16.15 13.08 0.62
C GLY A 138 -16.77 12.47 1.87
N SER A 139 -18.10 12.47 1.94
CA SER A 139 -18.84 11.93 3.08
C SER A 139 -20.27 11.51 2.69
N GLY A 140 -20.86 10.61 3.47
CA GLY A 140 -22.23 10.14 3.25
C GLY A 140 -22.38 9.33 1.97
N SER A 141 -23.26 9.76 1.08
CA SER A 141 -23.51 9.12 -0.22
C SER A 141 -22.58 9.59 -1.34
N SER A 142 -21.69 10.54 -1.06
CA SER A 142 -20.76 11.11 -2.04
C SER A 142 -19.33 10.79 -1.64
N ILE A 143 -19.06 9.54 -1.31
CA ILE A 143 -17.72 9.06 -1.04
C ILE A 143 -17.06 8.72 -2.36
N GLU A 144 -15.88 9.28 -2.56
CA GLU A 144 -15.00 9.06 -3.68
C GLU A 144 -13.88 8.12 -3.28
N TYR A 145 -13.58 7.17 -4.13
CA TYR A 145 -12.56 6.14 -3.88
C TYR A 145 -11.44 6.30 -4.89
N ARG A 146 -10.20 6.23 -4.40
CA ARG A 146 -9.03 6.18 -5.27
C ARG A 146 -8.69 4.74 -5.60
N SER A 147 -8.70 4.44 -6.89
CA SER A 147 -8.27 3.16 -7.45
C SER A 147 -6.94 3.36 -8.14
N TYR A 148 -5.92 2.64 -7.71
CA TYR A 148 -4.56 2.78 -8.23
C TYR A 148 -4.25 1.67 -9.22
N ILE A 149 -3.73 2.03 -10.39
CA ILE A 149 -3.32 1.08 -11.44
C ILE A 149 -1.84 1.26 -11.68
N PHE A 150 -1.07 0.19 -11.65
CA PHE A 150 0.37 0.24 -11.84
C PHE A 150 0.90 -0.98 -12.58
N GLY A 151 2.04 -0.81 -13.18
CA GLY A 151 2.75 -1.83 -13.94
C GLY A 151 3.97 -2.37 -13.22
N ASP A 152 4.52 -3.43 -13.78
CA ASP A 152 5.74 -4.04 -13.28
C ASP A 152 6.89 -3.02 -13.27
N GLY A 153 7.59 -2.97 -12.14
CA GLY A 153 8.68 -2.04 -11.94
C GLY A 153 8.25 -0.60 -11.59
N ALA A 154 6.98 -0.33 -11.30
CA ALA A 154 6.52 0.97 -10.80
C ALA A 154 7.19 1.36 -9.48
N PHE A 155 7.43 0.39 -8.62
CA PHE A 155 8.12 0.57 -7.34
C PHE A 155 9.43 -0.22 -7.29
N ALA A 156 10.44 0.37 -6.66
CA ALA A 156 11.63 -0.33 -6.25
C ALA A 156 11.48 -0.74 -4.77
N TYR A 157 11.65 -2.03 -4.49
CA TYR A 157 11.66 -2.56 -3.14
C TYR A 157 12.97 -3.30 -2.89
N GLY A 158 13.55 -3.09 -1.73
CA GLY A 158 14.76 -3.79 -1.33
C GLY A 158 14.87 -3.86 0.19
N VAL A 159 15.31 -4.99 0.71
CA VAL A 159 15.54 -5.19 2.15
C VAL A 159 17.01 -4.85 2.45
N GLY A 160 17.21 -4.06 3.52
CA GLY A 160 18.53 -3.72 4.02
C GLY A 160 19.00 -4.72 5.07
N ASN A 161 20.31 -4.92 5.16
CA ASN A 161 20.90 -5.72 6.24
C ASN A 161 20.91 -4.93 7.55
N ILE A 162 20.72 -5.66 8.67
CA ILE A 162 20.79 -5.14 10.04
C ILE A 162 21.57 -6.19 10.86
N ASP A 163 22.58 -5.75 11.59
CA ASP A 163 23.42 -6.66 12.37
C ASP A 163 22.63 -7.39 13.46
N ASN A 164 21.72 -6.68 14.14
CA ASN A 164 20.83 -7.23 15.17
C ASN A 164 19.37 -6.97 14.83
N ALA A 165 18.82 -7.73 13.88
CA ALA A 165 17.45 -7.58 13.44
C ALA A 165 16.43 -7.98 14.52
N THR A 166 16.75 -9.00 15.31
CA THR A 166 15.88 -9.51 16.37
C THR A 166 16.71 -9.66 17.66
N GLU A 167 16.22 -9.10 18.73
CA GLU A 167 16.81 -9.19 20.07
C GLU A 167 15.71 -9.54 21.07
N VAL A 168 16.10 -10.30 22.09
CA VAL A 168 15.24 -10.62 23.22
C VAL A 168 15.89 -10.05 24.47
N ASP A 169 15.14 -9.34 25.28
CA ASP A 169 15.56 -8.78 26.54
C ASP A 169 14.56 -9.17 27.65
N ARG A 170 15.01 -9.13 28.90
CA ARG A 170 14.15 -9.43 30.03
C ARG A 170 14.28 -8.36 31.10
N ASP A 171 13.16 -7.72 31.42
CA ASP A 171 13.05 -6.86 32.60
C ASP A 171 12.74 -7.72 33.83
N THR A 172 13.78 -8.04 34.60
CA THR A 172 13.67 -8.89 35.78
C THR A 172 12.91 -8.28 36.91
N LEU A 173 12.83 -6.94 37.00
CA LEU A 173 12.08 -6.24 38.03
C LEU A 173 10.58 -6.29 37.78
N LYS A 174 10.16 -6.27 36.52
CA LYS A 174 8.76 -6.37 36.13
C LYS A 174 8.31 -7.79 35.83
N GLY A 175 9.24 -8.73 35.69
CA GLY A 175 8.93 -10.07 35.20
C GLY A 175 8.33 -10.04 33.79
N GLU A 176 8.97 -9.29 32.89
CA GLU A 176 8.52 -9.08 31.53
C GLU A 176 9.60 -9.52 30.53
N ASP A 177 9.23 -10.36 29.57
CA ASP A 177 10.06 -10.67 28.40
C ASP A 177 9.75 -9.72 27.26
N ILE A 178 10.78 -9.18 26.61
CA ILE A 178 10.67 -8.17 25.57
C ILE A 178 11.29 -8.70 24.30
N LEU A 179 10.52 -8.76 23.21
CA LEU A 179 11.00 -9.07 21.87
C LEU A 179 11.12 -7.76 21.09
N ILE A 180 12.34 -7.46 20.64
CA ILE A 180 12.63 -6.29 19.82
C ILE A 180 12.93 -6.77 18.41
N ASN A 181 12.21 -6.24 17.44
CA ASN A 181 12.48 -6.53 16.04
C ASN A 181 12.64 -5.25 15.24
N ARG A 182 13.63 -5.23 14.34
CA ARG A 182 13.98 -4.08 13.50
C ARG A 182 14.00 -4.50 12.04
N GLN A 183 13.54 -3.62 11.17
CA GLN A 183 13.58 -3.82 9.73
C GLN A 183 14.08 -2.57 9.01
N HIS A 184 15.01 -2.78 8.08
CA HIS A 184 15.45 -1.76 7.13
C HIS A 184 14.99 -2.14 5.73
N PHE A 185 14.34 -1.21 5.04
CA PHE A 185 13.92 -1.43 3.65
C PHE A 185 13.97 -0.14 2.85
N ILE A 186 13.99 -0.29 1.55
CA ILE A 186 13.80 0.78 0.58
C ILE A 186 12.49 0.49 -0.13
N LEU A 187 11.62 1.47 -0.19
CA LEU A 187 10.42 1.47 -1.01
C LEU A 187 10.37 2.82 -1.70
N HIS A 188 10.46 2.80 -3.04
CA HIS A 188 10.59 4.03 -3.79
C HIS A 188 9.83 3.94 -5.12
N PRO A 189 8.93 4.89 -5.41
CA PRO A 189 8.28 4.98 -6.71
C PRO A 189 9.30 5.40 -7.76
N ARG A 190 9.40 4.64 -8.85
CA ARG A 190 10.34 4.94 -9.93
C ARG A 190 9.88 6.13 -10.76
N GLY A 191 10.84 6.94 -11.17
CA GLY A 191 10.58 8.16 -11.95
C GLY A 191 10.31 9.40 -11.10
N LEU A 192 10.32 9.27 -9.79
CA LEU A 192 10.10 10.36 -8.83
C LEU A 192 11.32 10.52 -7.92
N LYS A 193 11.47 11.70 -7.34
CA LYS A 193 12.50 12.03 -6.35
C LYS A 193 11.81 12.56 -5.10
N PHE A 194 12.16 12.01 -3.96
CA PHE A 194 11.76 12.58 -2.68
C PHE A 194 12.70 13.74 -2.33
N ALA A 195 12.13 14.92 -2.11
CA ALA A 195 12.83 16.17 -1.81
C ALA A 195 12.42 16.76 -0.45
N GLY A 196 11.52 16.09 0.27
CA GLY A 196 11.02 16.54 1.57
C GLY A 196 12.08 16.48 2.67
N ALA A 197 11.89 17.31 3.68
CA ALA A 197 12.70 17.28 4.89
C ALA A 197 12.30 16.06 5.75
N VAL A 198 13.29 15.38 6.29
CA VAL A 198 13.11 14.23 7.19
C VAL A 198 13.49 14.65 8.59
N ALA A 199 12.56 14.62 9.54
CA ALA A 199 12.80 15.07 10.91
C ALA A 199 13.73 14.13 11.70
N GLY A 200 13.78 12.84 11.33
CA GLY A 200 14.56 11.81 12.00
C GLY A 200 15.60 11.15 11.11
N ALA A 201 16.11 10.01 11.55
CA ALA A 201 17.06 9.20 10.77
C ALA A 201 16.41 8.48 9.57
N SER A 202 15.08 8.44 9.52
CA SER A 202 14.28 7.77 8.51
C SER A 202 12.96 8.50 8.33
N PRO A 203 12.44 8.66 7.11
CA PRO A 203 11.17 9.32 6.90
C PRO A 203 10.03 8.55 7.57
N THR A 204 9.07 9.28 8.12
CA THR A 204 7.81 8.77 8.64
C THR A 204 6.83 8.51 7.51
N ASP A 205 5.76 7.75 7.79
CA ASP A 205 4.71 7.51 6.80
C ASP A 205 3.95 8.80 6.43
N GLY A 206 3.84 9.76 7.37
CA GLY A 206 3.27 11.08 7.11
C GLY A 206 4.14 11.94 6.19
N GLU A 207 5.46 11.95 6.39
CA GLU A 207 6.39 12.69 5.54
C GLU A 207 6.39 12.17 4.10
N VAL A 208 6.40 10.86 3.91
CA VAL A 208 6.32 10.30 2.53
C VAL A 208 4.94 10.40 1.91
N GLY A 209 3.90 10.55 2.72
CA GLY A 209 2.53 10.82 2.29
C GLY A 209 2.28 12.28 1.91
N ALA A 210 3.23 13.19 2.14
CA ALA A 210 3.14 14.57 1.70
C ALA A 210 3.48 14.68 0.20
N GLY A 211 2.47 14.88 -0.63
CA GLY A 211 2.63 14.90 -2.09
C GLY A 211 3.55 16.01 -2.60
N ALA A 212 3.58 17.15 -1.91
CA ALA A 212 4.46 18.28 -2.24
C ALA A 212 5.97 17.99 -2.08
N ASP A 213 6.30 16.96 -1.32
CA ASP A 213 7.70 16.56 -1.07
C ASP A 213 8.27 15.65 -2.17
N TRP A 214 7.47 15.31 -3.15
CA TRP A 214 7.89 14.53 -4.30
C TRP A 214 8.06 15.41 -5.54
N THR A 215 8.99 15.07 -6.40
CA THR A 215 9.23 15.75 -7.67
C THR A 215 9.34 14.73 -8.79
N GLN A 216 8.65 14.97 -9.89
CA GLN A 216 8.75 14.15 -11.09
C GLN A 216 10.11 14.36 -11.77
N VAL A 217 10.76 13.25 -12.13
CA VAL A 217 12.08 13.23 -12.80
C VAL A 217 11.99 12.62 -14.19
N TRP A 218 11.15 11.60 -14.36
CA TRP A 218 10.95 10.96 -15.66
C TRP A 218 9.79 11.60 -16.42
N ASP A 219 9.78 11.42 -17.72
CA ASP A 219 8.63 11.79 -18.55
C ASP A 219 7.37 11.02 -18.10
N THR A 220 6.22 11.66 -18.22
CA THR A 220 4.92 11.14 -17.79
C THR A 220 4.66 9.71 -18.25
N GLN A 221 4.90 9.40 -19.53
CA GLN A 221 4.64 8.08 -20.10
C GLN A 221 5.53 6.96 -19.53
N ASN A 222 6.66 7.31 -18.91
CA ASN A 222 7.59 6.34 -18.33
C ASN A 222 7.27 5.99 -16.87
N ILE A 223 6.39 6.74 -16.22
CA ILE A 223 5.94 6.49 -14.85
C ILE A 223 4.71 5.58 -14.90
N LYS A 224 4.92 4.30 -14.65
CA LYS A 224 3.92 3.24 -14.82
C LYS A 224 2.91 3.18 -13.67
N MET A 225 2.29 4.31 -13.36
CA MET A 225 1.31 4.46 -12.29
C MET A 225 0.25 5.46 -12.70
N VAL A 226 -1.03 5.12 -12.54
CA VAL A 226 -2.16 6.05 -12.73
C VAL A 226 -3.20 5.83 -11.62
N CYS A 227 -4.02 6.82 -11.38
CA CYS A 227 -5.08 6.78 -10.39
C CYS A 227 -6.42 7.19 -11.02
N LEU A 228 -7.46 6.46 -10.68
CA LEU A 228 -8.85 6.83 -10.96
C LEU A 228 -9.53 7.24 -9.66
N ILE A 229 -10.15 8.41 -9.63
CA ILE A 229 -11.03 8.86 -8.55
C ILE A 229 -12.46 8.71 -9.06
N ALA A 230 -13.27 7.91 -8.40
CA ALA A 230 -14.65 7.66 -8.80
C ALA A 230 -15.53 7.28 -7.59
N GLY A 231 -16.85 7.47 -7.73
CA GLY A 231 -17.86 6.99 -6.79
C GLY A 231 -18.21 5.51 -6.97
N VAL A 232 -19.16 5.00 -6.13
CA VAL A 232 -19.75 3.65 -6.18
C VAL A 232 -21.24 3.66 -5.88
#